data_282d5343569cfcabc1a843daaa96a236
#
_entry.id   282d5343569cfcabc1a843daaa96a236
#
_cell.length_a   1.000
_cell.length_b   1.000
_cell.length_c   1.000
_cell.angle_alpha   90.00
_cell.angle_beta   90.00
_cell.angle_gamma   90.00
#
_symmetry.space_group_name_H-M   'P 1'
#
loop_
_entity.id
_entity.type
_entity.pdbx_description
1 polymer ?
#
loop_
_entity_poly.entity_id
_entity_poly.type
_entity_poly.pdbx_seq_one_letter_code
_entity_poly.pdbx_strand_id
1 'polypeptide(L)'
;VAVPQIDKRGYHTPLFLGSLAAGGTLGILIPPSVGLIIYGLLTNTSVPKLYLAGILPGLVLAGLYSLTIVLLCLANKGWGGEKIHISWSERFASLPNLLQPLFIFIVVIGSIYAGWATPTESASLGVLAALLLSWKNGKLTRDMLLKSFEGTMRTTAMIMLIILAAAFLNFVLAVIGLAAAFQSFIEGLGLSPFQVLLIIIAIYLVMGCFMESLSMLITTTPIVVPVIVALGYDPIWFGVVLMLLLETALITPPIGLNLYVVQSIRKSGPIKDVINGAIPFVFAMFVMIGL
;
A
#
# COMPACT_ATOMS: atom_id res chain seq x y z
N VAL A 1 -10.13 -15.58 -6.67
CA VAL A 1 -9.21 -16.73 -6.81
C VAL A 1 -8.91 -17.35 -5.45
N ALA A 2 -8.56 -16.56 -4.41
CA ALA A 2 -8.11 -17.08 -3.13
C ALA A 2 -9.25 -17.55 -2.20
N VAL A 3 -10.33 -16.77 -2.05
CA VAL A 3 -11.44 -17.07 -1.12
C VAL A 3 -12.01 -18.48 -1.26
N PRO A 4 -12.25 -19.04 -2.47
CA PRO A 4 -12.72 -20.42 -2.60
C PRO A 4 -11.76 -21.50 -2.07
N GLN A 5 -10.51 -21.16 -1.77
CA GLN A 5 -9.55 -22.10 -1.20
C GLN A 5 -9.77 -22.34 0.31
N ILE A 6 -10.49 -21.45 1.00
CA ILE A 6 -10.79 -21.61 2.42
C ILE A 6 -11.51 -22.93 2.66
N ASP A 7 -12.64 -23.13 1.96
CA ASP A 7 -13.48 -24.32 2.14
C ASP A 7 -12.83 -25.57 1.56
N LYS A 8 -12.10 -25.43 0.43
CA LYS A 8 -11.43 -26.57 -0.23
C LYS A 8 -10.29 -27.16 0.58
N ARG A 9 -9.63 -26.36 1.43
CA ARG A 9 -8.41 -26.75 2.13
C ARG A 9 -8.51 -26.68 3.64
N GLY A 10 -9.68 -26.33 4.18
CA GLY A 10 -9.93 -26.25 5.62
C GLY A 10 -9.06 -25.22 6.34
N TYR A 11 -8.71 -24.10 5.67
CA TYR A 11 -7.99 -23.02 6.32
C TYR A 11 -8.84 -22.37 7.40
N HIS A 12 -8.20 -21.92 8.49
CA HIS A 12 -8.88 -21.11 9.50
C HIS A 12 -9.35 -19.80 8.88
N THR A 13 -10.66 -19.67 8.72
CA THR A 13 -11.29 -18.59 7.95
C THR A 13 -10.84 -17.20 8.36
N PRO A 14 -10.85 -16.80 9.67
CA PRO A 14 -10.39 -15.47 10.06
C PRO A 14 -8.95 -15.19 9.67
N LEU A 15 -8.01 -16.09 9.98
CA LEU A 15 -6.60 -15.91 9.66
C LEU A 15 -6.37 -15.75 8.15
N PHE A 16 -7.05 -16.57 7.35
CA PHE A 16 -6.93 -16.51 5.89
C PHE A 16 -7.46 -15.18 5.33
N LEU A 17 -8.63 -14.73 5.79
CA LEU A 17 -9.22 -13.46 5.35
C LEU A 17 -8.38 -12.26 5.81
N GLY A 18 -7.87 -12.29 7.05
CA GLY A 18 -6.96 -11.27 7.56
C GLY A 18 -5.66 -11.20 6.78
N SER A 19 -5.08 -12.35 6.41
CA SER A 19 -3.87 -12.40 5.57
C SER A 19 -4.10 -11.84 4.17
N LEU A 20 -5.29 -12.04 3.59
CA LEU A 20 -5.65 -11.42 2.32
C LEU A 20 -5.80 -9.90 2.44
N ALA A 21 -6.43 -9.43 3.51
CA ALA A 21 -6.59 -8.00 3.75
C ALA A 21 -5.22 -7.32 3.95
N ALA A 22 -4.36 -7.90 4.79
CA ALA A 22 -3.02 -7.39 5.05
C ALA A 22 -2.09 -7.51 3.83
N GLY A 23 -2.06 -8.65 3.15
CA GLY A 23 -1.25 -8.84 1.95
C GLY A 23 -1.63 -7.89 0.81
N GLY A 24 -2.90 -7.47 0.76
CA GLY A 24 -3.38 -6.49 -0.21
C GLY A 24 -2.81 -5.08 0.01
N THR A 25 -2.35 -4.73 1.22
CA THR A 25 -1.77 -3.40 1.49
C THR A 25 -0.35 -3.26 0.97
N LEU A 26 0.44 -4.33 0.91
CA LEU A 26 1.85 -4.31 0.51
C LEU A 26 2.13 -3.59 -0.82
N GLY A 27 1.15 -3.52 -1.71
CA GLY A 27 1.26 -2.80 -2.97
C GLY A 27 1.31 -1.27 -2.85
N ILE A 28 1.05 -0.70 -1.67
CA ILE A 28 1.21 0.73 -1.41
C ILE A 28 2.67 1.07 -1.13
N LEU A 29 3.40 0.18 -0.48
CA LEU A 29 4.80 0.39 -0.09
C LEU A 29 5.78 -0.20 -1.10
N ILE A 30 5.52 -1.44 -1.58
CA ILE A 30 6.40 -2.12 -2.53
C ILE A 30 6.21 -1.52 -3.92
N PRO A 31 7.29 -0.99 -4.56
CA PRO A 31 7.19 -0.41 -5.89
C PRO A 31 6.76 -1.43 -6.96
N PRO A 32 6.08 -1.00 -8.04
CA PRO A 32 5.65 0.38 -8.32
C PRO A 32 4.41 0.78 -7.50
N SER A 33 4.51 1.88 -6.79
CA SER A 33 3.48 2.36 -5.87
C SER A 33 2.93 3.71 -6.31
N VAL A 34 1.61 3.79 -6.47
CA VAL A 34 0.91 5.05 -6.79
C VAL A 34 1.05 6.05 -5.63
N GLY A 35 0.99 5.58 -4.39
CA GLY A 35 1.15 6.44 -3.20
C GLY A 35 2.51 7.13 -3.18
N LEU A 36 3.60 6.41 -3.43
CA LEU A 36 4.95 6.98 -3.48
C LEU A 36 5.14 7.96 -4.64
N ILE A 37 4.48 7.74 -5.80
CA ILE A 37 4.50 8.70 -6.92
C ILE A 37 3.80 10.00 -6.51
N ILE A 38 2.60 9.91 -5.95
CA ILE A 38 1.82 11.07 -5.52
C ILE A 38 2.56 11.83 -4.41
N TYR A 39 3.11 11.12 -3.43
CA TYR A 39 3.93 11.72 -2.39
C TYR A 39 5.13 12.48 -2.99
N GLY A 40 5.87 11.85 -3.90
CA GLY A 40 7.01 12.45 -4.58
C GLY A 40 6.64 13.71 -5.36
N LEU A 41 5.46 13.70 -6.02
CA LEU A 41 4.94 14.86 -6.74
C LEU A 41 4.59 16.01 -5.78
N LEU A 42 3.91 15.74 -4.68
CA LEU A 42 3.47 16.75 -3.70
C LEU A 42 4.63 17.36 -2.92
N THR A 43 5.70 16.59 -2.68
CA THR A 43 6.87 17.01 -1.89
C THR A 43 8.07 17.42 -2.72
N ASN A 44 7.99 17.35 -4.05
CA ASN A 44 9.12 17.49 -4.96
C ASN A 44 10.29 16.54 -4.64
N THR A 45 9.97 15.34 -4.13
CA THR A 45 10.97 14.33 -3.77
C THR A 45 11.15 13.33 -4.93
N SER A 46 12.38 12.85 -5.13
CA SER A 46 12.69 11.90 -6.20
C SER A 46 11.96 10.58 -6.06
N VAL A 47 11.06 10.27 -7.00
CA VAL A 47 10.30 9.00 -7.04
C VAL A 47 11.22 7.76 -7.09
N PRO A 48 12.32 7.73 -7.89
CA PRO A 48 13.26 6.61 -7.84
C PRO A 48 13.88 6.38 -6.45
N LYS A 49 14.21 7.47 -5.72
CA LYS A 49 14.73 7.35 -4.34
C LYS A 49 13.67 6.84 -3.36
N LEU A 50 12.43 7.30 -3.49
CA LEU A 50 11.30 6.81 -2.71
C LEU A 50 11.05 5.32 -2.96
N TYR A 51 11.10 4.89 -4.21
CA TYR A 51 10.96 3.49 -4.58
C TYR A 51 12.06 2.63 -3.95
N LEU A 52 13.32 3.08 -4.03
CA LEU A 52 14.44 2.37 -3.41
C LEU A 52 14.27 2.28 -1.88
N ALA A 53 13.86 3.37 -1.24
CA ALA A 53 13.61 3.41 0.20
C ALA A 53 12.46 2.49 0.63
N GLY A 54 11.43 2.27 -0.22
CA GLY A 54 10.28 1.41 0.06
C GLY A 54 10.55 -0.09 -0.06
N ILE A 55 11.58 -0.52 -0.83
CA ILE A 55 11.83 -1.95 -1.08
C ILE A 55 12.15 -2.70 0.21
N LEU A 56 13.14 -2.24 0.97
CA LEU A 56 13.58 -2.95 2.18
C LEU A 56 12.48 -3.00 3.25
N PRO A 57 11.83 -1.88 3.62
CA PRO A 57 10.70 -1.91 4.54
C PRO A 57 9.54 -2.81 4.05
N GLY A 58 9.24 -2.78 2.75
CA GLY A 58 8.20 -3.63 2.17
C GLY A 58 8.52 -5.12 2.28
N LEU A 59 9.77 -5.52 2.04
CA LEU A 59 10.22 -6.91 2.23
C LEU A 59 10.20 -7.33 3.71
N VAL A 60 10.62 -6.46 4.61
CA VAL A 60 10.56 -6.71 6.06
C VAL A 60 9.11 -6.89 6.50
N LEU A 61 8.20 -6.03 6.04
CA LEU A 61 6.78 -6.13 6.35
C LEU A 61 6.16 -7.42 5.82
N ALA A 62 6.47 -7.81 4.58
CA ALA A 62 6.04 -9.10 4.01
C ALA A 62 6.58 -10.28 4.82
N GLY A 63 7.82 -10.17 5.32
CA GLY A 63 8.42 -11.13 6.25
C GLY A 63 7.69 -11.20 7.58
N LEU A 64 7.35 -10.05 8.18
CA LEU A 64 6.58 -9.97 9.43
C LEU A 64 5.18 -10.58 9.27
N TYR A 65 4.49 -10.32 8.16
CA TYR A 65 3.20 -10.94 7.87
C TYR A 65 3.33 -12.46 7.72
N SER A 66 4.34 -12.92 6.98
CA SER A 66 4.61 -14.34 6.83
C SER A 66 4.94 -15.00 8.18
N LEU A 67 5.76 -14.36 9.00
CA LEU A 67 6.10 -14.80 10.35
C LEU A 67 4.86 -14.88 11.24
N THR A 68 3.99 -13.87 11.18
CA THR A 68 2.72 -13.84 11.93
C THR A 68 1.86 -15.06 11.58
N ILE A 69 1.71 -15.37 10.29
CA ILE A 69 0.95 -16.55 9.84
C ILE A 69 1.59 -17.84 10.38
N VAL A 70 2.91 -17.98 10.24
CA VAL A 70 3.63 -19.18 10.69
C VAL A 70 3.48 -19.37 12.21
N LEU A 71 3.68 -18.33 13.00
CA LEU A 71 3.57 -18.38 14.47
C LEU A 71 2.16 -18.77 14.91
N LEU A 72 1.12 -18.19 14.29
CA LEU A 72 -0.27 -18.51 14.62
C LEU A 72 -0.63 -19.95 14.20
N CYS A 73 -0.14 -20.43 13.07
CA CYS A 73 -0.37 -21.81 12.63
C CYS A 73 0.41 -22.83 13.48
N LEU A 74 1.58 -22.47 14.00
CA LEU A 74 2.33 -23.31 14.94
C LEU A 74 1.65 -23.39 16.32
N ALA A 75 1.15 -22.25 16.80
CA ALA A 75 0.45 -22.16 18.08
C ALA A 75 -0.91 -22.89 18.04
N ASN A 76 -1.60 -22.88 16.89
CA ASN A 76 -2.94 -23.43 16.73
C ASN A 76 -2.94 -24.52 15.65
N LYS A 77 -2.83 -25.78 16.08
CA LYS A 77 -2.83 -26.93 15.15
C LYS A 77 -4.12 -26.97 14.33
N GLY A 78 -3.97 -27.03 13.00
CA GLY A 78 -5.10 -27.08 12.06
C GLY A 78 -5.46 -25.74 11.40
N TRP A 79 -4.97 -24.59 11.89
CA TRP A 79 -5.23 -23.29 11.24
C TRP A 79 -4.61 -23.16 9.84
N GLY A 80 -3.54 -23.88 9.60
CA GLY A 80 -2.85 -23.93 8.30
C GLY A 80 -3.55 -24.80 7.24
N GLY A 81 -4.70 -25.40 7.55
CA GLY A 81 -5.42 -26.27 6.65
C GLY A 81 -4.78 -27.65 6.45
N GLU A 82 -5.26 -28.40 5.47
CA GLU A 82 -4.76 -29.75 5.16
C GLU A 82 -3.36 -29.71 4.53
N LYS A 83 -2.49 -30.62 4.96
CA LYS A 83 -1.15 -30.78 4.39
C LYS A 83 -1.25 -31.37 2.99
N ILE A 84 -0.80 -30.64 2.02
CA ILE A 84 -0.76 -31.08 0.63
C ILE A 84 0.67 -31.48 0.29
N HIS A 85 0.85 -32.70 -0.18
CA HIS A 85 2.09 -33.14 -0.75
C HIS A 85 2.16 -32.75 -2.22
N ILE A 86 2.82 -31.62 -2.48
CA ILE A 86 3.09 -31.13 -3.83
C ILE A 86 4.54 -31.49 -4.18
N SER A 87 4.73 -32.21 -5.28
CA SER A 87 6.05 -32.56 -5.79
C SER A 87 6.84 -31.33 -6.22
N TRP A 88 8.17 -31.42 -6.21
CA TRP A 88 9.02 -30.34 -6.71
C TRP A 88 8.74 -30.03 -8.18
N SER A 89 8.42 -31.06 -8.98
CA SER A 89 8.06 -30.89 -10.39
C SER A 89 6.82 -29.99 -10.57
N GLU A 90 5.77 -30.19 -9.76
CA GLU A 90 4.56 -29.38 -9.80
C GLU A 90 4.81 -27.94 -9.36
N ARG A 91 5.72 -27.73 -8.39
CA ARG A 91 6.14 -26.39 -7.96
C ARG A 91 6.82 -25.65 -9.10
N PHE A 92 7.77 -26.29 -9.79
CA PHE A 92 8.44 -25.70 -10.94
C PHE A 92 7.50 -25.51 -12.14
N ALA A 93 6.54 -26.39 -12.37
CA ALA A 93 5.53 -26.25 -13.41
C ALA A 93 4.58 -25.05 -13.17
N SER A 94 4.43 -24.59 -11.92
CA SER A 94 3.62 -23.43 -11.56
C SER A 94 4.37 -22.09 -11.70
N LEU A 95 5.71 -22.09 -11.79
CA LEU A 95 6.54 -20.89 -11.92
C LEU A 95 6.17 -19.98 -13.12
N PRO A 96 5.83 -20.51 -14.31
CA PRO A 96 5.49 -19.68 -15.47
C PRO A 96 4.33 -18.72 -15.19
N ASN A 97 3.41 -19.09 -14.29
CA ASN A 97 2.30 -18.23 -13.90
C ASN A 97 2.75 -17.01 -13.07
N LEU A 98 3.83 -17.14 -12.32
CA LEU A 98 4.44 -16.05 -11.55
C LEU A 98 5.37 -15.18 -12.42
N LEU A 99 5.93 -15.74 -13.49
CA LEU A 99 6.85 -15.01 -14.36
C LEU A 99 6.15 -13.85 -15.10
N GLN A 100 4.85 -13.94 -15.37
CA GLN A 100 4.13 -12.89 -16.09
C GLN A 100 4.06 -11.57 -15.31
N PRO A 101 3.55 -11.53 -14.06
CA PRO A 101 3.57 -10.30 -13.26
C PRO A 101 5.00 -9.87 -12.91
N LEU A 102 5.91 -10.82 -12.66
CA LEU A 102 7.31 -10.53 -12.38
C LEU A 102 7.99 -9.88 -13.59
N PHE A 103 7.68 -10.28 -14.81
CA PHE A 103 8.20 -9.66 -16.05
C PHE A 103 7.80 -8.19 -16.13
N ILE A 104 6.52 -7.85 -15.88
CA ILE A 104 6.08 -6.46 -15.86
C ILE A 104 6.84 -5.68 -14.77
N PHE A 105 6.96 -6.26 -13.57
CA PHE A 105 7.71 -5.65 -12.48
C PHE A 105 9.16 -5.35 -12.87
N ILE A 106 9.88 -6.33 -13.46
CA ILE A 106 11.28 -6.18 -13.89
C ILE A 106 11.40 -5.13 -14.99
N VAL A 107 10.49 -5.10 -15.96
CA VAL A 107 10.50 -4.10 -17.04
C VAL A 107 10.33 -2.69 -16.47
N VAL A 108 9.36 -2.48 -15.58
CA VAL A 108 9.07 -1.16 -15.00
C VAL A 108 10.19 -0.72 -14.07
N ILE A 109 10.48 -1.51 -13.06
CA ILE A 109 11.44 -1.15 -12.02
C ILE A 109 12.87 -1.22 -12.56
N GLY A 110 13.18 -2.23 -13.37
CA GLY A 110 14.50 -2.40 -13.97
C GLY A 110 14.86 -1.24 -14.90
N SER A 111 13.92 -0.74 -15.72
CA SER A 111 14.18 0.40 -16.61
C SER A 111 14.47 1.70 -15.85
N ILE A 112 13.81 1.92 -14.70
CA ILE A 112 14.06 3.07 -13.84
C ILE A 112 15.47 3.00 -13.24
N TYR A 113 15.84 1.87 -12.64
CA TYR A 113 17.14 1.74 -11.97
C TYR A 113 18.32 1.57 -12.93
N ALA A 114 18.08 1.04 -14.12
CA ALA A 114 19.09 1.07 -15.19
C ALA A 114 19.32 2.48 -15.78
N GLY A 115 18.51 3.47 -15.38
CA GLY A 115 18.57 4.83 -15.92
C GLY A 115 18.06 4.96 -17.36
N TRP A 116 17.34 3.94 -17.88
CA TRP A 116 16.84 3.94 -19.25
C TRP A 116 15.56 4.75 -19.41
N ALA A 117 14.78 4.87 -18.33
CA ALA A 117 13.48 5.53 -18.35
C ALA A 117 13.19 6.25 -17.04
N THR A 118 12.52 7.39 -17.14
CA THR A 118 11.87 8.04 -16.01
C THR A 118 10.69 7.18 -15.50
N PRO A 119 10.17 7.39 -14.28
CA PRO A 119 8.99 6.67 -13.80
C PRO A 119 7.79 6.74 -14.75
N THR A 120 7.57 7.88 -15.39
CA THR A 120 6.47 8.08 -16.35
C THR A 120 6.68 7.28 -17.64
N GLU A 121 7.90 7.31 -18.19
CA GLU A 121 8.24 6.54 -19.38
C GLU A 121 8.21 5.04 -19.11
N SER A 122 8.69 4.64 -17.93
CA SER A 122 8.65 3.25 -17.47
C SER A 122 7.22 2.71 -17.33
N ALA A 123 6.27 3.55 -16.91
CA ALA A 123 4.86 3.18 -16.92
C ALA A 123 4.35 2.82 -18.31
N SER A 124 4.81 3.54 -19.36
CA SER A 124 4.49 3.21 -20.76
C SER A 124 5.06 1.86 -21.18
N LEU A 125 6.30 1.54 -20.75
CA LEU A 125 6.89 0.22 -20.95
C LEU A 125 6.07 -0.88 -20.26
N GLY A 126 5.58 -0.61 -19.05
CA GLY A 126 4.69 -1.50 -18.33
C GLY A 126 3.37 -1.77 -19.07
N VAL A 127 2.76 -0.74 -19.65
CA VAL A 127 1.56 -0.89 -20.50
C VAL A 127 1.86 -1.75 -21.72
N LEU A 128 2.97 -1.51 -22.43
CA LEU A 128 3.38 -2.33 -23.57
C LEU A 128 3.60 -3.78 -23.16
N ALA A 129 4.29 -4.04 -22.06
CA ALA A 129 4.51 -5.39 -21.53
C ALA A 129 3.17 -6.09 -21.20
N ALA A 130 2.22 -5.39 -20.57
CA ALA A 130 0.89 -5.93 -20.28
C ALA A 130 0.10 -6.25 -21.54
N LEU A 131 0.15 -5.39 -22.57
CA LEU A 131 -0.48 -5.63 -23.87
C LEU A 131 0.12 -6.85 -24.58
N LEU A 132 1.46 -6.97 -24.60
CA LEU A 132 2.15 -8.12 -25.18
C LEU A 132 1.79 -9.43 -24.49
N LEU A 133 1.74 -9.44 -23.15
CA LEU A 133 1.30 -10.62 -22.38
C LEU A 133 -0.15 -10.97 -22.64
N SER A 134 -1.04 -9.96 -22.72
CA SER A 134 -2.45 -10.16 -23.03
C SER A 134 -2.64 -10.74 -24.43
N TRP A 135 -1.87 -10.26 -25.41
CA TRP A 135 -1.85 -10.79 -26.76
C TRP A 135 -1.35 -12.23 -26.80
N LYS A 136 -0.21 -12.51 -26.16
CA LYS A 136 0.36 -13.86 -26.05
C LYS A 136 -0.60 -14.87 -25.43
N ASN A 137 -1.39 -14.42 -24.45
CA ASN A 137 -2.39 -15.26 -23.77
C ASN A 137 -3.74 -15.32 -24.52
N GLY A 138 -3.87 -14.71 -25.72
CA GLY A 138 -5.10 -14.69 -26.50
C GLY A 138 -6.26 -13.91 -25.84
N LYS A 139 -5.94 -13.03 -24.87
CA LYS A 139 -6.94 -12.25 -24.10
C LYS A 139 -7.05 -10.79 -24.55
N LEU A 140 -6.27 -10.39 -25.56
CA LEU A 140 -6.32 -9.04 -26.11
C LEU A 140 -7.56 -8.89 -26.99
N THR A 141 -8.64 -8.38 -26.42
CA THR A 141 -9.91 -8.13 -27.11
C THR A 141 -10.23 -6.64 -27.10
N ARG A 142 -11.06 -6.19 -28.06
CA ARG A 142 -11.54 -4.81 -28.11
C ARG A 142 -12.31 -4.43 -26.82
N ASP A 143 -13.13 -5.33 -26.31
CA ASP A 143 -13.89 -5.12 -25.07
C ASP A 143 -12.95 -4.95 -23.86
N MET A 144 -11.90 -5.78 -23.75
CA MET A 144 -10.90 -5.64 -22.71
C MET A 144 -10.20 -4.27 -22.79
N LEU A 145 -9.80 -3.83 -23.99
CA LEU A 145 -9.16 -2.53 -24.19
C LEU A 145 -10.09 -1.39 -23.79
N LEU A 146 -11.34 -1.40 -24.26
CA LEU A 146 -12.31 -0.35 -23.93
C LEU A 146 -12.55 -0.27 -22.42
N LYS A 147 -12.74 -1.41 -21.74
CA LYS A 147 -12.90 -1.47 -20.27
C LYS A 147 -11.66 -0.96 -19.54
N SER A 148 -10.47 -1.28 -20.05
CA SER A 148 -9.21 -0.80 -19.48
C SER A 148 -9.07 0.71 -19.64
N PHE A 149 -9.39 1.26 -20.80
CA PHE A 149 -9.40 2.71 -21.04
C PHE A 149 -10.43 3.42 -20.14
N GLU A 150 -11.66 2.91 -20.06
CA GLU A 150 -12.70 3.49 -19.21
C GLU A 150 -12.27 3.49 -17.73
N GLY A 151 -11.76 2.35 -17.24
CA GLY A 151 -11.26 2.24 -15.87
C GLY A 151 -10.10 3.21 -15.59
N THR A 152 -9.14 3.32 -16.52
CA THR A 152 -8.01 4.25 -16.43
C THR A 152 -8.50 5.69 -16.39
N MET A 153 -9.38 6.09 -17.32
CA MET A 153 -9.91 7.45 -17.36
C MET A 153 -10.66 7.81 -16.08
N ARG A 154 -11.49 6.91 -15.57
CA ARG A 154 -12.25 7.14 -14.32
C ARG A 154 -11.31 7.35 -13.13
N THR A 155 -10.33 6.46 -12.96
CA THR A 155 -9.36 6.54 -11.85
C THR A 155 -8.47 7.79 -11.97
N THR A 156 -7.96 8.08 -13.17
CA THR A 156 -7.13 9.26 -13.41
C THR A 156 -7.90 10.55 -13.18
N ALA A 157 -9.15 10.65 -13.66
CA ALA A 157 -9.99 11.83 -13.46
C ALA A 157 -10.26 12.07 -11.96
N MET A 158 -10.54 11.01 -11.20
CA MET A 158 -10.71 11.10 -9.75
C MET A 158 -9.44 11.61 -9.06
N ILE A 159 -8.29 11.01 -9.35
CA ILE A 159 -7.00 11.42 -8.76
C ILE A 159 -6.66 12.86 -9.14
N MET A 160 -6.84 13.26 -10.41
CA MET A 160 -6.56 14.62 -10.86
C MET A 160 -7.47 15.65 -10.17
N LEU A 161 -8.76 15.34 -9.99
CA LEU A 161 -9.68 16.21 -9.26
C LEU A 161 -9.22 16.41 -7.81
N ILE A 162 -8.81 15.34 -7.13
CA ILE A 162 -8.31 15.42 -5.75
C ILE A 162 -7.03 16.24 -5.69
N ILE A 163 -6.08 16.04 -6.63
CA ILE A 163 -4.83 16.81 -6.69
C ILE A 163 -5.11 18.29 -6.93
N LEU A 164 -6.02 18.64 -7.82
CA LEU A 164 -6.41 20.04 -8.07
C LEU A 164 -7.04 20.68 -6.83
N ALA A 165 -7.94 19.97 -6.16
CA ALA A 165 -8.55 20.45 -4.92
C ALA A 165 -7.49 20.63 -3.81
N ALA A 166 -6.56 19.69 -3.67
CA ALA A 166 -5.45 19.79 -2.73
C ALA A 166 -4.48 20.94 -3.06
N ALA A 167 -4.18 21.17 -4.35
CA ALA A 167 -3.35 22.30 -4.78
C ALA A 167 -4.00 23.64 -4.42
N PHE A 168 -5.32 23.76 -4.61
CA PHE A 168 -6.07 24.94 -4.17
C PHE A 168 -6.04 25.12 -2.66
N LEU A 169 -6.28 24.04 -1.90
CA LEU A 169 -6.17 24.06 -0.44
C LEU A 169 -4.78 24.50 0.01
N ASN A 170 -3.72 23.95 -0.58
CA ASN A 170 -2.33 24.33 -0.29
C ASN A 170 -2.07 25.80 -0.54
N PHE A 171 -2.56 26.35 -1.65
CA PHE A 171 -2.46 27.76 -1.93
C PHE A 171 -3.12 28.58 -0.82
N VAL A 172 -4.34 28.23 -0.40
CA VAL A 172 -5.04 28.91 0.69
C VAL A 172 -4.26 28.81 2.00
N LEU A 173 -3.78 27.62 2.36
CA LEU A 173 -3.01 27.40 3.59
C LEU A 173 -1.69 28.17 3.61
N ALA A 174 -1.02 28.29 2.46
CA ALA A 174 0.18 29.11 2.31
C ALA A 174 -0.11 30.59 2.49
N VAL A 175 -1.20 31.10 1.89
CA VAL A 175 -1.61 32.53 1.99
C VAL A 175 -1.95 32.91 3.42
N ILE A 176 -2.66 32.05 4.16
CA ILE A 176 -3.01 32.31 5.58
C ILE A 176 -1.85 32.08 6.54
N GLY A 177 -0.71 31.56 6.05
CA GLY A 177 0.48 31.31 6.87
C GLY A 177 0.34 30.16 7.86
N LEU A 178 -0.56 29.18 7.59
CA LEU A 178 -0.87 28.10 8.52
C LEU A 178 0.37 27.28 8.90
N ALA A 179 1.28 27.03 7.96
CA ALA A 179 2.50 26.25 8.22
C ALA A 179 3.38 26.97 9.27
N ALA A 180 3.57 28.29 9.15
CA ALA A 180 4.34 29.07 10.10
C ALA A 180 3.65 29.16 11.48
N ALA A 181 2.32 29.32 11.49
CA ALA A 181 1.55 29.33 12.73
C ALA A 181 1.63 27.96 13.45
N PHE A 182 1.56 26.85 12.69
CA PHE A 182 1.67 25.52 13.24
C PHE A 182 3.07 25.22 13.78
N GLN A 183 4.11 25.67 13.07
CA GLN A 183 5.49 25.55 13.54
C GLN A 183 5.70 26.32 14.87
N SER A 184 5.26 27.60 14.93
CA SER A 184 5.34 28.40 16.15
C SER A 184 4.56 27.79 17.32
N PHE A 185 3.42 27.16 17.03
CA PHE A 185 2.63 26.44 18.02
C PHE A 185 3.41 25.25 18.59
N ILE A 186 4.02 24.44 17.72
CA ILE A 186 4.83 23.28 18.13
C ILE A 186 6.04 23.73 18.97
N GLU A 187 6.75 24.78 18.54
CA GLU A 187 7.89 25.34 19.28
C GLU A 187 7.45 25.85 20.67
N GLY A 188 6.26 26.46 20.74
CA GLY A 188 5.66 26.94 22.01
C GLY A 188 5.28 25.83 22.99
N LEU A 189 5.07 24.59 22.50
CA LEU A 189 4.77 23.42 23.35
C LEU A 189 6.02 22.86 24.06
N GLY A 190 7.23 23.23 23.64
CA GLY A 190 8.48 22.69 24.20
C GLY A 190 8.68 21.19 23.97
N LEU A 191 8.00 20.62 22.98
CA LEU A 191 8.07 19.19 22.67
C LEU A 191 9.35 18.86 21.89
N SER A 192 9.93 17.70 22.18
CA SER A 192 11.04 17.19 21.37
C SER A 192 10.54 16.78 19.96
N PRO A 193 11.42 16.80 18.93
CA PRO A 193 11.07 16.33 17.58
C PRO A 193 10.43 14.96 17.56
N PHE A 194 10.90 14.04 18.38
CA PHE A 194 10.35 12.69 18.50
C PHE A 194 8.93 12.68 19.07
N GLN A 195 8.62 13.53 20.05
CA GLN A 195 7.26 13.64 20.60
C GLN A 195 6.29 14.17 19.56
N VAL A 196 6.70 15.17 18.76
CA VAL A 196 5.88 15.69 17.67
C VAL A 196 5.63 14.61 16.61
N LEU A 197 6.65 13.83 16.25
CA LEU A 197 6.50 12.70 15.33
C LEU A 197 5.48 11.68 15.85
N LEU A 198 5.54 11.32 17.14
CA LEU A 198 4.57 10.40 17.74
C LEU A 198 3.14 10.94 17.69
N ILE A 199 2.95 12.25 17.90
CA ILE A 199 1.64 12.89 17.79
C ILE A 199 1.15 12.81 16.34
N ILE A 200 2.01 13.09 15.36
CA ILE A 200 1.66 12.97 13.94
C ILE A 200 1.25 11.52 13.62
N ILE A 201 2.01 10.53 14.04
CA ILE A 201 1.69 9.11 13.85
C ILE A 201 0.32 8.80 14.47
N ALA A 202 0.06 9.23 15.70
CA ALA A 202 -1.21 9.01 16.37
C ALA A 202 -2.38 9.65 15.61
N ILE A 203 -2.21 10.88 15.09
CA ILE A 203 -3.22 11.55 14.28
C ILE A 203 -3.51 10.75 13.00
N TYR A 204 -2.48 10.27 12.30
CA TYR A 204 -2.65 9.46 11.10
C TYR A 204 -3.37 8.13 11.38
N LEU A 205 -3.06 7.47 12.48
CA LEU A 205 -3.74 6.24 12.89
C LEU A 205 -5.23 6.48 13.16
N VAL A 206 -5.56 7.60 13.83
CA VAL A 206 -6.97 7.97 14.09
C VAL A 206 -7.68 8.37 12.78
N MET A 207 -7.08 9.25 11.98
CA MET A 207 -7.65 9.69 10.70
C MET A 207 -7.84 8.53 9.73
N GLY A 208 -6.89 7.60 9.70
CA GLY A 208 -6.91 6.43 8.85
C GLY A 208 -8.06 5.46 9.14
N CYS A 209 -8.64 5.52 10.35
CA CYS A 209 -9.85 4.77 10.65
C CYS A 209 -11.09 5.29 9.89
N PHE A 210 -11.05 6.52 9.37
CA PHE A 210 -12.23 7.20 8.79
C PHE A 210 -12.02 7.68 7.35
N MET A 211 -10.78 7.92 6.95
CA MET A 211 -10.45 8.49 5.64
C MET A 211 -9.88 7.43 4.69
N GLU A 212 -10.13 7.62 3.41
CA GLU A 212 -9.49 6.84 2.35
C GLU A 212 -8.01 7.25 2.22
N SER A 213 -7.13 6.27 1.97
CA SER A 213 -5.67 6.44 2.02
C SER A 213 -5.13 7.51 1.06
N LEU A 214 -5.59 7.55 -0.20
CA LEU A 214 -5.11 8.53 -1.16
C LEU A 214 -5.59 9.94 -0.81
N SER A 215 -6.84 10.06 -0.35
CA SER A 215 -7.38 11.35 0.11
C SER A 215 -6.62 11.86 1.32
N MET A 216 -6.31 10.99 2.28
CA MET A 216 -5.49 11.32 3.45
C MET A 216 -4.09 11.74 3.03
N LEU A 217 -3.43 10.97 2.15
CA LEU A 217 -2.11 11.31 1.61
C LEU A 217 -2.09 12.71 1.00
N ILE A 218 -3.00 12.97 0.06
CA ILE A 218 -2.99 14.20 -0.74
C ILE A 218 -3.32 15.44 0.12
N THR A 219 -4.25 15.29 1.06
CA THR A 219 -4.71 16.42 1.89
C THR A 219 -3.70 16.78 2.98
N THR A 220 -3.05 15.79 3.60
CA THR A 220 -2.21 16.02 4.77
C THR A 220 -0.74 16.24 4.45
N THR A 221 -0.22 15.63 3.37
CA THR A 221 1.20 15.72 2.97
C THR A 221 1.70 17.17 2.92
N PRO A 222 0.97 18.11 2.29
CA PRO A 222 1.43 19.50 2.18
C PRO A 222 1.49 20.26 3.51
N ILE A 223 0.76 19.79 4.51
CA ILE A 223 0.73 20.39 5.85
C ILE A 223 1.83 19.76 6.72
N VAL A 224 1.93 18.43 6.67
CA VAL A 224 2.76 17.68 7.59
C VAL A 224 4.22 17.62 7.17
N VAL A 225 4.51 17.49 5.86
CA VAL A 225 5.91 17.35 5.41
C VAL A 225 6.77 18.59 5.70
N PRO A 226 6.33 19.83 5.54
CA PRO A 226 7.10 20.99 5.98
C PRO A 226 7.47 20.95 7.47
N VAL A 227 6.56 20.48 8.33
CA VAL A 227 6.80 20.32 9.76
C VAL A 227 7.87 19.26 10.02
N ILE A 228 7.74 18.09 9.38
CA ILE A 228 8.71 17.00 9.48
C ILE A 228 10.12 17.44 9.08
N VAL A 229 10.24 18.20 7.98
CA VAL A 229 11.52 18.74 7.51
C VAL A 229 12.07 19.78 8.50
N ALA A 230 11.23 20.66 9.04
CA ALA A 230 11.62 21.64 10.05
C ALA A 230 12.11 20.96 11.36
N LEU A 231 11.60 19.79 11.70
CA LEU A 231 12.06 18.97 12.82
C LEU A 231 13.36 18.22 12.55
N GLY A 232 13.91 18.33 11.32
CA GLY A 232 15.18 17.71 10.93
C GLY A 232 15.06 16.26 10.38
N TYR A 233 13.86 15.75 10.13
CA TYR A 233 13.66 14.44 9.53
C TYR A 233 13.76 14.49 8.00
N ASP A 234 14.29 13.41 7.43
CA ASP A 234 14.38 13.25 5.97
C ASP A 234 12.99 13.01 5.33
N PRO A 235 12.60 13.76 4.29
CA PRO A 235 11.30 13.60 3.66
C PRO A 235 11.13 12.26 2.94
N ILE A 236 12.22 11.61 2.48
CA ILE A 236 12.14 10.27 1.89
C ILE A 236 11.80 9.24 2.95
N TRP A 237 12.47 9.30 4.09
CA TRP A 237 12.18 8.44 5.23
C TRP A 237 10.73 8.61 5.69
N PHE A 238 10.28 9.87 5.88
CA PHE A 238 8.90 10.13 6.27
C PHE A 238 7.89 9.64 5.22
N GLY A 239 8.23 9.72 3.93
CA GLY A 239 7.39 9.15 2.87
C GLY A 239 7.14 7.65 3.05
N VAL A 240 8.15 6.89 3.44
CA VAL A 240 8.01 5.46 3.76
C VAL A 240 7.16 5.25 5.02
N VAL A 241 7.41 6.01 6.08
CA VAL A 241 6.61 5.97 7.32
C VAL A 241 5.14 6.29 7.01
N LEU A 242 4.89 7.30 6.19
CA LEU A 242 3.54 7.68 5.79
C LEU A 242 2.85 6.54 5.03
N MET A 243 3.54 5.86 4.10
CA MET A 243 2.97 4.69 3.42
C MET A 243 2.59 3.59 4.42
N LEU A 244 3.43 3.30 5.41
CA LEU A 244 3.12 2.34 6.48
C LEU A 244 1.89 2.74 7.29
N LEU A 245 1.74 4.04 7.60
CA LEU A 245 0.55 4.55 8.29
C LEU A 245 -0.72 4.39 7.45
N LEU A 246 -0.63 4.69 6.14
CA LEU A 246 -1.73 4.49 5.19
C LEU A 246 -2.12 3.02 5.05
N GLU A 247 -1.14 2.11 5.01
CA GLU A 247 -1.39 0.67 4.99
C GLU A 247 -2.07 0.19 6.28
N THR A 248 -1.59 0.68 7.43
CA THR A 248 -2.20 0.37 8.73
C THR A 248 -3.66 0.79 8.75
N ALA A 249 -3.97 1.97 8.25
CA ALA A 249 -5.31 2.51 8.13
C ALA A 249 -6.27 1.59 7.34
N LEU A 250 -5.79 0.95 6.27
CA LEU A 250 -6.60 0.08 5.41
C LEU A 250 -7.06 -1.20 6.09
N ILE A 251 -6.37 -1.66 7.13
CA ILE A 251 -6.69 -2.90 7.84
C ILE A 251 -7.10 -2.68 9.29
N THR A 252 -7.12 -1.42 9.76
CA THR A 252 -7.48 -1.10 11.15
C THR A 252 -8.98 -0.81 11.27
N PRO A 253 -9.70 -1.51 12.16
CA PRO A 253 -11.09 -1.17 12.45
C PRO A 253 -11.22 0.26 13.03
N PRO A 254 -12.39 0.95 12.88
CA PRO A 254 -13.70 0.41 12.50
C PRO A 254 -13.97 0.33 10.99
N ILE A 255 -13.32 1.15 10.16
CA ILE A 255 -13.63 1.14 8.73
C ILE A 255 -12.69 0.21 7.95
N GLY A 256 -11.39 0.46 7.91
CA GLY A 256 -10.41 -0.40 7.23
C GLY A 256 -10.88 -0.90 5.86
N LEU A 257 -10.71 -0.09 4.79
CA LEU A 257 -11.32 -0.37 3.48
C LEU A 257 -11.04 -1.78 2.95
N ASN A 258 -9.83 -2.31 3.16
CA ASN A 258 -9.48 -3.66 2.72
C ASN A 258 -10.30 -4.75 3.42
N LEU A 259 -10.76 -4.51 4.66
CA LEU A 259 -11.62 -5.45 5.37
C LEU A 259 -12.96 -5.59 4.66
N TYR A 260 -13.54 -4.48 4.22
CA TYR A 260 -14.81 -4.47 3.48
C TYR A 260 -14.64 -5.03 2.05
N VAL A 261 -13.52 -4.75 1.40
CA VAL A 261 -13.21 -5.34 0.08
C VAL A 261 -13.15 -6.87 0.18
N VAL A 262 -12.40 -7.40 1.15
CA VAL A 262 -12.31 -8.85 1.38
C VAL A 262 -13.69 -9.44 1.72
N GLN A 263 -14.47 -8.78 2.58
CA GLN A 263 -15.83 -9.20 2.90
C GLN A 263 -16.75 -9.22 1.68
N SER A 264 -16.67 -8.21 0.82
CA SER A 264 -17.50 -8.14 -0.41
C SER A 264 -17.20 -9.28 -1.39
N ILE A 265 -15.95 -9.72 -1.46
CA ILE A 265 -15.51 -10.84 -2.30
C ILE A 265 -15.97 -12.18 -1.70
N ARG A 266 -15.96 -12.30 -0.38
CA ARG A 266 -16.39 -13.52 0.34
C ARG A 266 -17.88 -13.80 0.15
N LYS A 267 -18.73 -12.78 0.05
CA LYS A 267 -20.20 -12.84 -0.11
C LYS A 267 -20.97 -13.55 1.02
N SER A 268 -20.33 -14.22 1.97
CA SER A 268 -20.96 -15.02 3.03
C SER A 268 -20.20 -14.89 4.35
N GLY A 269 -20.89 -15.05 5.48
CA GLY A 269 -20.32 -14.98 6.83
C GLY A 269 -20.16 -13.55 7.36
N PRO A 270 -19.91 -13.41 8.67
CA PRO A 270 -19.84 -12.12 9.34
C PRO A 270 -18.52 -11.38 9.03
N ILE A 271 -18.60 -10.07 8.90
CA ILE A 271 -17.40 -9.19 8.75
C ILE A 271 -16.44 -9.33 9.95
N LYS A 272 -16.97 -9.73 11.11
CA LYS A 272 -16.17 -9.95 12.32
C LYS A 272 -15.03 -10.95 12.10
N ASP A 273 -15.21 -11.94 11.22
CA ASP A 273 -14.15 -12.89 10.87
C ASP A 273 -12.96 -12.19 10.21
N VAL A 274 -13.24 -11.25 9.29
CA VAL A 274 -12.19 -10.49 8.58
C VAL A 274 -11.48 -9.56 9.56
N ILE A 275 -12.24 -8.87 10.42
CA ILE A 275 -11.72 -7.96 11.43
C ILE A 275 -10.80 -8.72 12.40
N ASN A 276 -11.31 -9.80 13.01
CA ASN A 276 -10.53 -10.60 13.96
C ASN A 276 -9.27 -11.19 13.31
N GLY A 277 -9.38 -11.59 12.05
CA GLY A 277 -8.24 -12.10 11.28
C GLY A 277 -7.20 -11.05 10.97
N ALA A 278 -7.57 -9.78 10.84
CA ALA A 278 -6.65 -8.68 10.57
C ALA A 278 -5.87 -8.20 11.81
N ILE A 279 -6.41 -8.36 13.02
CA ILE A 279 -5.79 -7.89 14.26
C ILE A 279 -4.31 -8.29 14.41
N PRO A 280 -3.89 -9.54 14.20
CA PRO A 280 -2.48 -9.93 14.33
C PRO A 280 -1.57 -9.19 13.34
N PHE A 281 -2.07 -8.86 12.17
CA PHE A 281 -1.34 -8.13 11.14
C PHE A 281 -1.25 -6.64 11.47
N VAL A 282 -2.26 -6.05 12.12
CA VAL A 282 -2.19 -4.70 12.67
C VAL A 282 -1.07 -4.61 13.71
N PHE A 283 -0.92 -5.61 14.58
CA PHE A 283 0.21 -5.67 15.52
C PHE A 283 1.56 -5.75 14.79
N ALA A 284 1.66 -6.55 13.72
CA ALA A 284 2.87 -6.62 12.90
C ALA A 284 3.21 -5.25 12.26
N MET A 285 2.19 -4.47 11.85
CA MET A 285 2.37 -3.09 11.36
C MET A 285 2.90 -2.16 12.44
N PHE A 286 2.37 -2.23 13.66
CA PHE A 286 2.92 -1.42 14.76
C PHE A 286 4.38 -1.75 15.06
N VAL A 287 4.75 -3.04 14.99
CA VAL A 287 6.17 -3.44 15.10
C VAL A 287 6.98 -2.82 13.96
N MET A 288 6.48 -2.84 12.73
CA MET A 288 7.17 -2.26 11.58
C MET A 288 7.32 -0.74 11.67
N ILE A 289 6.31 -0.03 12.19
CA ILE A 289 6.38 1.44 12.40
C ILE A 289 7.39 1.79 13.50
N GLY A 290 7.59 0.90 14.47
CA GLY A 290 8.57 1.08 15.56
C GLY A 290 10.00 0.72 15.21
N LEU A 291 10.23 0.05 14.07
CA LEU A 291 11.55 -0.29 13.52
C LEU A 291 12.11 0.84 12.65
#